data_7e8a717542cea689d421cbdd2863a4cd
#
_entry.id   7e8a717542cea689d421cbdd2863a4cd
#
_cell.length_a   1.000
_cell.length_b   1.000
_cell.length_c   1.000
_cell.angle_alpha   90.00
_cell.angle_beta   90.00
_cell.angle_gamma   90.00
#
_symmetry.space_group_name_H-M   'P 1'
#
loop_
_entity.id
_entity.type
_entity.pdbx_description
1 polymer ?
#
loop_
_entity_poly.entity_id
_entity_poly.type
_entity_poly.pdbx_seq_one_letter_code
_entity_poly.pdbx_strand_id
1 'polypeptide(L)'
;RIASSPSKLRASSSTNISTTPLTLEQVFEYFMEMDEARELLTDISKLSPSELLFVVDVRLPRSEMDWARKKVRLTRKGWGGAYSMIRYRMDRAALGKDPYTNYTFQEILDEGGICMDQAYFAVNTAKCNGIPSAYVTGDGNRGPHAWVNLLTTDETWQSYGGYGYN
;
A
#
# COMPACT_ATOMS: atom_id res chain seq x y z
N ARG A 1 -17.72 -59.47 3.02
CA ARG A 1 -16.90 -58.66 2.12
C ARG A 1 -17.21 -57.18 2.44
N ILE A 2 -16.31 -56.52 3.12
CA ILE A 2 -16.41 -55.13 3.44
C ILE A 2 -15.37 -54.43 2.57
N ALA A 3 -15.85 -53.52 1.71
CA ALA A 3 -15.00 -52.68 0.87
C ALA A 3 -14.58 -51.46 1.67
N SER A 4 -13.30 -51.31 1.90
CA SER A 4 -12.69 -50.12 2.49
C SER A 4 -12.48 -49.05 1.41
N SER A 5 -13.09 -47.88 1.61
CA SER A 5 -12.84 -46.69 0.79
C SER A 5 -11.51 -46.04 1.16
N PRO A 6 -10.70 -45.57 0.19
CA PRO A 6 -9.48 -44.87 0.50
C PRO A 6 -9.79 -43.41 0.89
N SER A 7 -9.37 -43.05 2.10
CA SER A 7 -9.37 -41.65 2.59
C SER A 7 -8.44 -40.82 1.71
N LYS A 8 -9.01 -39.82 1.01
CA LYS A 8 -8.27 -38.78 0.33
C LYS A 8 -7.60 -37.88 1.37
N LEU A 9 -6.30 -38.05 1.55
CA LEU A 9 -5.43 -37.07 2.20
C LEU A 9 -5.48 -35.77 1.37
N ARG A 10 -6.16 -34.75 1.89
CA ARG A 10 -5.98 -33.37 1.43
C ARG A 10 -4.59 -32.92 1.90
N ALA A 11 -3.67 -32.81 0.96
CA ALA A 11 -2.45 -32.06 1.17
C ALA A 11 -2.86 -30.60 1.35
N SER A 12 -2.76 -30.09 2.58
CA SER A 12 -2.78 -28.66 2.85
C SER A 12 -1.47 -28.10 2.33
N SER A 13 -1.50 -27.50 1.14
CA SER A 13 -0.41 -26.65 0.69
C SER A 13 -0.37 -25.42 1.60
N SER A 14 0.46 -25.45 2.63
CA SER A 14 0.89 -24.26 3.31
C SER A 14 1.72 -23.47 2.30
N THR A 15 1.10 -22.54 1.60
CA THR A 15 1.81 -21.51 0.85
C THR A 15 2.60 -20.70 1.88
N ASN A 16 3.91 -20.90 1.94
CA ASN A 16 4.82 -20.02 2.66
C ASN A 16 4.71 -18.64 2.01
N ILE A 17 3.88 -17.78 2.61
CA ILE A 17 3.77 -16.38 2.20
C ILE A 17 5.11 -15.74 2.57
N SER A 18 5.93 -15.43 1.56
CA SER A 18 7.19 -14.74 1.78
C SER A 18 6.90 -13.37 2.40
N THR A 19 7.51 -13.11 3.55
CA THR A 19 7.48 -11.82 4.24
C THR A 19 8.66 -10.93 3.84
N THR A 20 9.56 -11.44 2.98
CA THR A 20 10.74 -10.73 2.52
C THR A 20 10.36 -9.72 1.43
N PRO A 21 10.79 -8.46 1.54
CA PRO A 21 10.61 -7.48 0.47
C PRO A 21 11.23 -7.95 -0.86
N LEU A 22 10.58 -7.59 -1.95
CA LEU A 22 11.07 -7.88 -3.29
C LEU A 22 12.40 -7.14 -3.58
N THR A 23 13.27 -7.77 -4.34
CA THR A 23 14.43 -7.11 -4.95
C THR A 23 13.96 -6.14 -6.04
N LEU A 24 14.83 -5.23 -6.49
CA LEU A 24 14.51 -4.30 -7.56
C LEU A 24 14.08 -5.01 -8.86
N GLU A 25 14.75 -6.09 -9.21
CA GLU A 25 14.41 -6.93 -10.37
C GLU A 25 13.02 -7.55 -10.23
N GLN A 26 12.72 -8.12 -9.07
CA GLN A 26 11.41 -8.69 -8.77
C GLN A 26 10.28 -7.64 -8.74
N VAL A 27 10.58 -6.41 -8.30
CA VAL A 27 9.63 -5.28 -8.37
C VAL A 27 9.35 -4.93 -9.83
N PHE A 28 10.38 -4.87 -10.67
CA PHE A 28 10.21 -4.64 -12.11
C PHE A 28 9.34 -5.73 -12.75
N GLU A 29 9.67 -6.99 -12.52
CA GLU A 29 8.89 -8.14 -13.03
C GLU A 29 7.42 -8.07 -12.57
N TYR A 30 7.19 -7.72 -11.30
CA TYR A 30 5.85 -7.55 -10.75
C TYR A 30 5.03 -6.50 -11.50
N PHE A 31 5.60 -5.32 -11.74
CA PHE A 31 4.87 -4.25 -12.42
C PHE A 31 4.63 -4.58 -13.89
N MET A 32 5.56 -5.24 -14.57
CA MET A 32 5.36 -5.71 -15.94
C MET A 32 4.23 -6.74 -16.02
N GLU A 33 4.21 -7.72 -15.11
CA GLU A 33 3.14 -8.72 -15.01
C GLU A 33 1.77 -8.07 -14.78
N MET A 34 1.70 -7.08 -13.88
CA MET A 34 0.46 -6.40 -13.54
C MET A 34 -0.04 -5.47 -14.66
N ASP A 35 0.87 -4.84 -15.39
CA ASP A 35 0.53 -4.00 -16.53
C ASP A 35 0.00 -4.83 -17.70
N GLU A 36 0.67 -5.94 -18.03
CA GLU A 36 0.21 -6.91 -19.04
C GLU A 36 -1.17 -7.48 -18.71
N ALA A 37 -1.41 -7.77 -17.43
CA ALA A 37 -2.70 -8.24 -16.93
C ALA A 37 -3.78 -7.14 -16.87
N ARG A 38 -3.43 -5.89 -17.09
CA ARG A 38 -4.29 -4.71 -16.94
C ARG A 38 -4.91 -4.59 -15.55
N GLU A 39 -4.13 -4.93 -14.54
CA GLU A 39 -4.55 -4.88 -13.14
C GLU A 39 -4.11 -3.60 -12.41
N LEU A 40 -3.41 -2.69 -13.09
CA LEU A 40 -3.03 -1.38 -12.56
C LEU A 40 -4.08 -0.33 -12.90
N LEU A 41 -4.22 0.65 -12.02
CA LEU A 41 -5.12 1.79 -12.22
C LEU A 41 -4.51 2.88 -13.11
N THR A 42 -3.21 2.79 -13.38
CA THR A 42 -2.47 3.67 -14.27
C THR A 42 -1.79 2.81 -15.33
N ASP A 43 -1.87 3.23 -16.58
CA ASP A 43 -1.05 2.70 -17.66
C ASP A 43 0.39 3.21 -17.45
N ILE A 44 1.22 2.37 -16.84
CA ILE A 44 2.58 2.74 -16.44
C ILE A 44 3.49 3.01 -17.63
N SER A 45 3.14 2.49 -18.81
CA SER A 45 3.90 2.73 -20.06
C SER A 45 3.81 4.19 -20.53
N LYS A 46 2.81 4.93 -20.07
CA LYS A 46 2.61 6.36 -20.38
C LYS A 46 3.25 7.31 -19.37
N LEU A 47 3.74 6.80 -18.26
CA LEU A 47 4.41 7.61 -17.26
C LEU A 47 5.79 8.04 -17.76
N SER A 48 6.17 9.27 -17.45
CA SER A 48 7.56 9.71 -17.64
C SER A 48 8.50 8.90 -16.73
N PRO A 49 9.80 8.81 -17.05
CA PRO A 49 10.76 8.13 -16.18
C PRO A 49 10.79 8.66 -14.74
N SER A 50 10.58 9.96 -14.55
CA SER A 50 10.51 10.58 -13.23
C SER A 50 9.26 10.18 -12.45
N GLU A 51 8.10 10.07 -13.11
CA GLU A 51 6.87 9.60 -12.48
C GLU A 51 6.93 8.12 -12.14
N LEU A 52 7.54 7.32 -13.05
CA LEU A 52 7.69 5.89 -12.84
C LEU A 52 8.53 5.57 -11.59
N LEU A 53 9.54 6.40 -11.27
CA LEU A 53 10.31 6.25 -10.03
C LEU A 53 9.42 6.31 -8.78
N PHE A 54 8.35 7.12 -8.79
CA PHE A 54 7.40 7.20 -7.68
C PHE A 54 6.39 6.04 -7.63
N VAL A 55 6.42 5.13 -8.59
CA VAL A 55 5.69 3.86 -8.56
C VAL A 55 6.58 2.72 -8.09
N VAL A 56 7.77 2.58 -8.71
CA VAL A 56 8.64 1.41 -8.48
C VAL A 56 9.50 1.51 -7.22
N ASP A 57 9.56 2.67 -6.58
CA ASP A 57 10.18 2.85 -5.27
C ASP A 57 9.29 2.26 -4.17
N VAL A 58 9.19 0.95 -4.17
CA VAL A 58 8.41 0.15 -3.23
C VAL A 58 9.28 -1.00 -2.70
N ARG A 59 9.27 -1.19 -1.38
CA ARG A 59 10.04 -2.26 -0.71
C ARG A 59 9.09 -3.10 0.15
N LEU A 60 8.28 -3.89 -0.52
CA LEU A 60 7.26 -4.72 0.10
C LEU A 60 7.39 -6.18 -0.35
N PRO A 61 6.94 -7.13 0.45
CA PRO A 61 6.70 -8.48 -0.01
C PRO A 61 5.60 -8.51 -1.08
N ARG A 62 5.68 -9.44 -2.02
CA ARG A 62 4.66 -9.62 -3.06
C ARG A 62 3.26 -9.78 -2.45
N SER A 63 3.16 -10.49 -1.33
CA SER A 63 1.89 -10.69 -0.62
C SER A 63 1.22 -9.39 -0.19
N GLU A 64 1.99 -8.41 0.29
CA GLU A 64 1.48 -7.08 0.66
C GLU A 64 1.06 -6.28 -0.57
N MET A 65 1.83 -6.34 -1.66
CA MET A 65 1.49 -5.68 -2.91
C MET A 65 0.18 -6.24 -3.50
N ASP A 66 0.03 -7.55 -3.53
CA ASP A 66 -1.20 -8.22 -3.97
C ASP A 66 -2.38 -7.92 -3.05
N TRP A 67 -2.15 -7.85 -1.73
CA TRP A 67 -3.17 -7.47 -0.75
C TRP A 67 -3.67 -6.06 -1.04
N ALA A 68 -2.77 -5.10 -1.23
CA ALA A 68 -3.12 -3.70 -1.51
C ALA A 68 -4.02 -3.58 -2.74
N ARG A 69 -3.68 -4.24 -3.86
CA ARG A 69 -4.48 -4.23 -5.09
C ARG A 69 -5.84 -4.89 -4.91
N LYS A 70 -5.92 -5.98 -4.16
CA LYS A 70 -7.15 -6.75 -3.98
C LYS A 70 -8.09 -6.15 -2.93
N LYS A 71 -7.57 -5.48 -1.92
CA LYS A 71 -8.35 -5.01 -0.77
C LYS A 71 -8.69 -3.53 -0.80
N VAL A 72 -7.79 -2.69 -1.28
CA VAL A 72 -8.06 -1.24 -1.38
C VAL A 72 -8.81 -0.97 -2.69
N ARG A 73 -10.12 -0.71 -2.58
CA ARG A 73 -11.05 -0.56 -3.72
C ARG A 73 -11.40 0.91 -3.95
N LEU A 74 -10.38 1.68 -4.31
CA LEU A 74 -10.54 3.09 -4.68
C LEU A 74 -10.26 3.29 -6.17
N THR A 75 -10.82 4.33 -6.75
CA THR A 75 -10.44 4.78 -8.10
C THR A 75 -9.13 5.57 -8.02
N ARG A 76 -8.39 5.69 -9.14
CA ARG A 76 -7.18 6.53 -9.18
C ARG A 76 -7.46 7.93 -8.66
N LYS A 77 -8.51 8.59 -9.14
CA LYS A 77 -8.91 9.95 -8.72
C LYS A 77 -9.31 10.03 -7.24
N GLY A 78 -9.88 8.97 -6.70
CA GLY A 78 -10.33 8.91 -5.30
C GLY A 78 -9.27 8.40 -4.32
N TRP A 79 -8.03 8.13 -4.78
CA TRP A 79 -7.03 7.45 -3.95
C TRP A 79 -6.59 8.23 -2.71
N GLY A 80 -6.75 9.55 -2.70
CA GLY A 80 -6.56 10.37 -1.50
C GLY A 80 -7.36 9.89 -0.29
N GLY A 81 -8.50 9.24 -0.52
CA GLY A 81 -9.30 8.59 0.53
C GLY A 81 -8.58 7.49 1.29
N ALA A 82 -7.53 6.87 0.72
CA ALA A 82 -6.75 5.83 1.38
C ALA A 82 -6.11 6.33 2.69
N TYR A 83 -5.71 7.59 2.75
CA TYR A 83 -5.19 8.21 3.96
C TYR A 83 -6.23 8.16 5.10
N SER A 84 -7.48 8.46 4.81
CA SER A 84 -8.57 8.50 5.79
C SER A 84 -9.17 7.12 6.11
N MET A 85 -8.78 6.06 5.38
CA MET A 85 -9.19 4.69 5.74
C MET A 85 -8.60 4.26 7.08
N ILE A 86 -7.42 4.79 7.43
CA ILE A 86 -6.75 4.46 8.68
C ILE A 86 -7.30 5.35 9.79
N ARG A 87 -7.93 4.72 10.78
CA ARG A 87 -8.47 5.42 11.95
C ARG A 87 -7.34 6.09 12.75
N TYR A 88 -7.43 7.40 12.98
CA TYR A 88 -6.41 8.09 13.76
C TYR A 88 -6.45 7.69 15.25
N ARG A 89 -5.29 7.40 15.82
CA ARG A 89 -5.11 6.90 17.18
C ARG A 89 -4.44 7.95 18.06
N MET A 90 -5.25 8.82 18.70
CA MET A 90 -4.75 9.82 19.64
C MET A 90 -4.02 9.18 20.84
N ASP A 91 -4.49 8.04 21.31
CA ASP A 91 -3.86 7.27 22.39
C ASP A 91 -2.44 6.82 22.01
N ARG A 92 -2.22 6.38 20.77
CA ARG A 92 -0.89 6.04 20.26
C ARG A 92 0.03 7.26 20.16
N ALA A 93 -0.49 8.38 19.66
CA ALA A 93 0.27 9.63 19.60
C ALA A 93 0.75 10.09 20.99
N ALA A 94 -0.07 9.92 22.03
CA ALA A 94 0.26 10.31 23.39
C ALA A 94 1.19 9.31 24.09
N LEU A 95 1.00 8.00 23.88
CA LEU A 95 1.71 6.94 24.60
C LEU A 95 2.95 6.42 23.90
N GLY A 96 3.13 6.73 22.60
CA GLY A 96 4.26 6.26 21.79
C GLY A 96 4.30 4.73 21.62
N LYS A 97 3.19 4.03 21.85
CA LYS A 97 3.12 2.57 21.70
C LYS A 97 2.74 2.17 20.28
N ASP A 98 3.52 1.25 19.74
CA ASP A 98 3.23 0.63 18.45
C ASP A 98 2.33 -0.60 18.67
N PRO A 99 1.12 -0.66 18.08
CA PRO A 99 0.22 -1.79 18.24
C PRO A 99 0.52 -2.95 17.29
N TYR A 100 1.41 -2.76 16.32
CA TYR A 100 1.64 -3.72 15.25
C TYR A 100 2.68 -4.78 15.63
N THR A 101 2.48 -5.99 15.10
CA THR A 101 3.44 -7.09 15.22
C THR A 101 4.37 -7.14 14.02
N ASN A 102 3.81 -7.02 12.80
CA ASN A 102 4.53 -7.14 11.54
C ASN A 102 4.44 -5.88 10.67
N TYR A 103 3.66 -4.90 11.08
CA TYR A 103 3.41 -3.66 10.34
C TYR A 103 2.86 -3.88 8.92
N THR A 104 1.98 -4.87 8.79
CA THR A 104 1.30 -5.17 7.53
C THR A 104 0.17 -4.16 7.25
N PHE A 105 -0.24 -4.04 5.98
CA PHE A 105 -1.39 -3.19 5.64
C PHE A 105 -2.67 -3.60 6.35
N GLN A 106 -2.87 -4.91 6.55
CA GLN A 106 -4.02 -5.39 7.30
C GLN A 106 -3.97 -4.95 8.76
N GLU A 107 -2.83 -5.09 9.43
CA GLU A 107 -2.67 -4.62 10.83
C GLU A 107 -2.88 -3.11 10.95
N ILE A 108 -2.33 -2.32 10.02
CA ILE A 108 -2.50 -0.87 10.02
C ILE A 108 -3.99 -0.49 9.85
N LEU A 109 -4.69 -1.19 8.97
CA LEU A 109 -6.12 -0.96 8.73
C LEU A 109 -6.97 -1.31 9.97
N ASP A 110 -6.68 -2.43 10.62
CA ASP A 110 -7.45 -2.95 11.75
C ASP A 110 -7.18 -2.15 13.03
N GLU A 111 -5.90 -1.88 13.30
CA GLU A 111 -5.48 -1.22 14.53
C GLU A 111 -5.61 0.32 14.46
N GLY A 112 -5.57 0.88 13.27
CA GLY A 112 -5.43 2.32 13.07
C GLY A 112 -4.02 2.81 13.39
N GLY A 113 -3.76 4.12 13.26
CA GLY A 113 -2.42 4.66 13.42
C GLY A 113 -2.40 6.18 13.60
N ILE A 114 -1.22 6.76 13.48
CA ILE A 114 -1.01 8.21 13.45
C ILE A 114 -0.78 8.67 12.00
N CYS A 115 -0.51 9.94 11.81
CA CYS A 115 -0.29 10.50 10.45
C CYS A 115 0.77 9.76 9.63
N MET A 116 1.80 9.24 10.28
CA MET A 116 2.87 8.47 9.61
C MET A 116 2.32 7.17 9.02
N ASP A 117 1.46 6.46 9.75
CA ASP A 117 0.86 5.20 9.30
C ASP A 117 -0.18 5.44 8.22
N GLN A 118 -0.97 6.51 8.36
CA GLN A 118 -1.93 6.94 7.35
C GLN A 118 -1.22 7.26 6.03
N ALA A 119 -0.13 8.03 6.08
CA ALA A 119 0.67 8.38 4.91
C ALA A 119 1.36 7.15 4.31
N TYR A 120 1.96 6.30 5.14
CA TYR A 120 2.60 5.06 4.71
C TYR A 120 1.61 4.14 3.98
N PHE A 121 0.43 3.91 4.56
CA PHE A 121 -0.62 3.11 3.96
C PHE A 121 -1.06 3.69 2.61
N ALA A 122 -1.39 4.99 2.56
CA ALA A 122 -1.86 5.64 1.35
C ALA A 122 -0.84 5.61 0.21
N VAL A 123 0.44 5.90 0.51
CA VAL A 123 1.53 5.89 -0.48
C VAL A 123 1.76 4.50 -1.03
N ASN A 124 1.99 3.52 -0.16
CA ASN A 124 2.40 2.20 -0.63
C ASN A 124 1.27 1.45 -1.32
N THR A 125 0.02 1.61 -0.85
CA THR A 125 -1.13 1.03 -1.55
C THR A 125 -1.37 1.71 -2.91
N ALA A 126 -1.08 3.02 -3.05
CA ALA A 126 -1.11 3.72 -4.34
C ALA A 126 -0.07 3.16 -5.31
N LYS A 127 1.19 3.02 -4.89
CA LYS A 127 2.28 2.44 -5.69
C LYS A 127 1.91 1.04 -6.18
N CYS A 128 1.40 0.19 -5.31
CA CYS A 128 0.96 -1.17 -5.68
C CYS A 128 -0.13 -1.19 -6.78
N ASN A 129 -0.87 -0.10 -6.94
CA ASN A 129 -1.88 0.08 -7.98
C ASN A 129 -1.39 0.90 -9.18
N GLY A 130 -0.08 1.15 -9.30
CA GLY A 130 0.53 1.89 -10.40
C GLY A 130 0.35 3.41 -10.30
N ILE A 131 -0.08 3.95 -9.15
CA ILE A 131 -0.28 5.39 -8.99
C ILE A 131 1.01 6.01 -8.44
N PRO A 132 1.66 6.94 -9.16
CA PRO A 132 2.82 7.66 -8.65
C PRO A 132 2.49 8.38 -7.35
N SER A 133 3.27 8.14 -6.31
CA SER A 133 2.99 8.67 -4.98
C SER A 133 4.26 8.91 -4.16
N ALA A 134 4.21 9.95 -3.33
CA ALA A 134 5.30 10.34 -2.46
C ALA A 134 4.84 10.48 -1.01
N TYR A 135 5.63 9.89 -0.10
CA TYR A 135 5.51 10.13 1.32
C TYR A 135 6.18 11.45 1.67
N VAL A 136 5.46 12.34 2.30
CA VAL A 136 5.95 13.68 2.62
C VAL A 136 5.87 13.91 4.13
N THR A 137 6.91 14.51 4.67
CA THR A 137 6.96 14.95 6.07
C THR A 137 7.30 16.42 6.17
N GLY A 138 6.85 17.05 7.22
CA GLY A 138 7.20 18.45 7.50
C GLY A 138 6.80 18.85 8.90
N ASP A 139 7.29 19.99 9.32
CA ASP A 139 6.96 20.63 10.59
C ASP A 139 6.08 21.85 10.34
N GLY A 140 5.04 21.98 11.15
CA GLY A 140 4.13 23.10 11.10
C GLY A 140 3.79 23.62 12.49
N ASN A 141 2.92 24.62 12.58
CA ASN A 141 2.50 25.22 13.85
C ASN A 141 1.84 24.22 14.83
N ARG A 142 1.48 23.03 14.33
CA ARG A 142 0.87 21.94 15.12
C ARG A 142 1.83 20.78 15.39
N GLY A 143 3.13 20.96 15.10
CA GLY A 143 4.17 19.95 15.25
C GLY A 143 4.43 19.15 13.96
N PRO A 144 5.25 18.08 14.07
CA PRO A 144 5.62 17.23 12.94
C PRO A 144 4.40 16.50 12.38
N HIS A 145 4.37 16.37 11.07
CA HIS A 145 3.26 15.74 10.36
C HIS A 145 3.75 14.95 9.14
N ALA A 146 2.97 13.93 8.73
CA ALA A 146 3.19 13.18 7.53
C ALA A 146 1.91 13.16 6.68
N TRP A 147 2.08 13.30 5.35
CA TRP A 147 0.99 13.26 4.38
C TRP A 147 1.44 12.61 3.09
N VAL A 148 0.55 12.53 2.12
CA VAL A 148 0.81 11.90 0.83
C VAL A 148 0.59 12.88 -0.32
N ASN A 149 1.49 12.85 -1.31
CA ASN A 149 1.26 13.43 -2.61
C ASN A 149 1.00 12.32 -3.63
N LEU A 150 -0.05 12.48 -4.44
CA LEU A 150 -0.51 11.50 -5.43
C LEU A 150 -0.68 12.14 -6.80
N LEU A 151 -0.29 11.45 -7.85
CA LEU A 151 -0.61 11.79 -9.24
C LEU A 151 -1.92 11.09 -9.61
N THR A 152 -3.06 11.64 -9.17
CA THR A 152 -4.37 11.00 -9.29
C THR A 152 -5.08 11.24 -10.63
N THR A 153 -4.69 12.28 -11.32
CA THR A 153 -5.19 12.63 -12.67
C THR A 153 -4.06 13.20 -13.52
N ASP A 154 -4.36 13.48 -14.76
CA ASP A 154 -3.40 13.88 -15.77
C ASP A 154 -2.49 15.02 -15.30
N GLU A 155 -1.23 14.69 -15.07
CA GLU A 155 -0.11 15.60 -14.84
C GLU A 155 -0.18 16.47 -13.58
N THR A 156 -1.15 16.26 -12.67
CA THR A 156 -1.28 17.10 -11.48
C THR A 156 -1.09 16.30 -10.20
N TRP A 157 -0.06 16.68 -9.45
CA TRP A 157 0.17 16.19 -8.11
C TRP A 157 -0.78 16.86 -7.11
N GLN A 158 -1.43 16.04 -6.29
CA GLN A 158 -2.36 16.49 -5.26
C GLN A 158 -1.93 15.99 -3.89
N SER A 159 -2.05 16.86 -2.88
CA SER A 159 -1.72 16.54 -1.49
C SER A 159 -2.97 16.13 -0.71
N TYR A 160 -2.85 15.06 0.07
CA TYR A 160 -3.92 14.57 0.94
C TYR A 160 -3.39 14.30 2.35
N GLY A 161 -4.21 14.59 3.35
CA GLY A 161 -3.84 14.43 4.75
C GLY A 161 -2.94 15.53 5.28
N GLY A 162 -2.57 16.53 4.46
CA GLY A 162 -1.84 17.72 4.91
C GLY A 162 -2.70 18.64 5.78
N TYR A 163 -2.05 19.46 6.59
CA TYR A 163 -2.74 20.58 7.23
C TYR A 163 -3.10 21.61 6.16
N GLY A 164 -4.37 22.03 6.13
CA GLY A 164 -4.75 23.17 5.31
C GLY A 164 -3.94 24.40 5.75
N TYR A 165 -3.23 25.02 4.81
CA TYR A 165 -2.69 26.35 5.01
C TYR A 165 -3.86 27.32 4.87
N ASN A 166 -4.27 27.93 5.96
CA ASN A 166 -5.14 29.11 5.95
C ASN A 166 -4.29 30.36 5.85
#